data_d3f302e99e54bf69666241c8474aa2b2
#
_entry.id   d3f302e99e54bf69666241c8474aa2b2
#
_cell.length_a   1.000
_cell.length_b   1.000
_cell.length_c   1.000
_cell.angle_alpha   90.00
_cell.angle_beta   90.00
_cell.angle_gamma   90.00
#
_symmetry.space_group_name_H-M   'P 1'
#
loop_
_entity.id
_entity.type
_entity.pdbx_description
1 polymer ?
#
loop_
_entity_poly.entity_id
_entity_poly.type
_entity_poly.pdbx_seq_one_letter_code
_entity_poly.pdbx_strand_id
1 'polypeptide(L)'
;PSLAVGTEAALATASAAAPAAASDLEPDGPSPIRMTLFRQVRLEDETGQLAPIRWRTNKAQELFLYLVQHRDQLVRKSVLIDLLWPEYDPVKAYAQLYTTVYHIRKKLEPYSAHFRLSNAMDGYILKIGHVEMDVETWEKLVNSGLPINERTIGEYERIEELYTGDYLEDYDYVWAEQERYRLSESWRRVALQMAEWYVEHGDLERAESLYTKICTLQPLTEE
;
A
#
# COMPACT_ATOMS: atom_id res chain seq x y z
N PRO A 1 22.14 66.52 -45.39
CA PRO A 1 20.89 67.21 -45.20
C PRO A 1 19.82 66.28 -44.88
N SER A 2 19.37 66.49 -43.73
CA SER A 2 18.11 67.10 -43.43
C SER A 2 16.95 66.13 -43.11
N LEU A 3 16.62 66.21 -41.89
CA LEU A 3 15.31 66.49 -41.31
C LEU A 3 14.22 65.40 -41.51
N ALA A 4 13.35 65.07 -40.64
CA ALA A 4 12.89 65.49 -39.30
C ALA A 4 11.70 64.61 -38.92
N VAL A 5 11.59 64.32 -37.64
CA VAL A 5 10.43 64.65 -36.82
C VAL A 5 9.08 64.02 -37.16
N GLY A 6 8.47 63.47 -36.12
CA GLY A 6 7.02 63.25 -35.99
C GLY A 6 6.70 62.08 -35.08
N THR A 7 6.76 62.24 -33.81
CA THR A 7 5.72 62.28 -32.77
C THR A 7 4.34 61.82 -33.26
N GLU A 8 3.77 60.77 -32.66
CA GLU A 8 2.55 60.95 -31.84
C GLU A 8 2.06 59.65 -31.22
N ALA A 9 1.65 59.85 -30.01
CA ALA A 9 1.07 58.83 -29.15
C ALA A 9 -0.36 58.49 -29.56
N ALA A 10 -0.76 57.26 -29.43
CA ALA A 10 -2.13 56.91 -29.24
C ALA A 10 -2.32 55.79 -28.20
N LEU A 11 -2.90 56.16 -27.11
CA LEU A 11 -3.57 55.26 -26.18
C LEU A 11 -4.67 54.48 -26.91
N ALA A 12 -4.79 53.22 -26.68
CA ALA A 12 -6.11 52.53 -26.58
C ALA A 12 -5.96 51.15 -25.97
N THR A 13 -6.49 51.03 -24.84
CA THR A 13 -7.56 50.11 -24.37
C THR A 13 -7.10 48.72 -23.99
N ALA A 14 -7.20 48.54 -22.69
CA ALA A 14 -7.25 47.26 -21.99
C ALA A 14 -8.32 46.35 -22.66
N SER A 15 -7.85 45.17 -23.04
CA SER A 15 -8.76 44.05 -23.30
C SER A 15 -8.52 42.99 -22.23
N ALA A 16 -9.57 42.74 -21.47
CA ALA A 16 -9.64 41.77 -20.41
C ALA A 16 -9.18 40.39 -20.89
N ALA A 17 -8.14 39.86 -20.27
CA ALA A 17 -7.79 38.47 -20.37
C ALA A 17 -8.89 37.65 -19.69
N ALA A 18 -9.57 36.83 -20.47
CA ALA A 18 -10.44 35.79 -19.97
C ALA A 18 -9.64 34.82 -19.06
N PRO A 19 -10.25 34.28 -18.01
CA PRO A 19 -9.56 33.30 -17.20
C PRO A 19 -9.29 32.07 -18.07
N ALA A 20 -8.02 31.66 -18.10
CA ALA A 20 -7.62 30.41 -18.70
C ALA A 20 -8.45 29.29 -18.07
N ALA A 21 -9.18 28.58 -18.93
CA ALA A 21 -9.85 27.36 -18.58
C ALA A 21 -8.84 26.43 -17.92
N ALA A 22 -9.12 26.03 -16.71
CA ALA A 22 -8.45 24.90 -16.09
C ALA A 22 -8.58 23.74 -17.08
N SER A 23 -7.46 23.29 -17.62
CA SER A 23 -7.42 22.11 -18.45
C SER A 23 -7.82 20.95 -17.54
N ASP A 24 -9.01 20.43 -17.77
CA ASP A 24 -9.40 19.08 -17.32
C ASP A 24 -8.45 18.10 -18.00
N LEU A 25 -7.29 17.85 -17.34
CA LEU A 25 -6.47 16.70 -17.60
C LEU A 25 -7.25 15.53 -17.02
N GLU A 26 -8.04 14.88 -17.85
CA GLU A 26 -8.49 13.52 -17.57
C GLU A 26 -7.25 12.73 -17.14
N PRO A 27 -7.25 12.04 -15.99
CA PRO A 27 -6.14 11.19 -15.60
C PRO A 27 -6.06 10.06 -16.61
N ASP A 28 -4.99 10.07 -17.42
CA ASP A 28 -4.75 9.14 -18.53
C ASP A 28 -4.31 7.76 -17.99
N GLY A 29 -5.18 7.12 -17.21
CA GLY A 29 -4.93 5.81 -16.59
C GLY A 29 -6.17 5.25 -15.90
N PRO A 30 -6.15 3.94 -15.58
CA PRO A 30 -7.20 3.36 -14.78
C PRO A 30 -7.23 3.99 -13.39
N SER A 31 -8.42 4.22 -12.89
CA SER A 31 -8.63 4.74 -11.55
C SER A 31 -7.96 3.87 -10.50
N PRO A 32 -7.27 4.45 -9.51
CA PRO A 32 -6.57 3.69 -8.49
C PRO A 32 -7.55 2.85 -7.67
N ILE A 33 -7.15 1.63 -7.35
CA ILE A 33 -7.85 0.81 -6.36
C ILE A 33 -7.04 0.81 -5.05
N ARG A 34 -7.74 0.66 -3.93
CA ARG A 34 -7.10 0.55 -2.62
C ARG A 34 -7.02 -0.91 -2.18
N MET A 35 -5.85 -1.32 -1.69
CA MET A 35 -5.62 -2.65 -1.13
C MET A 35 -5.23 -2.54 0.33
N THR A 36 -6.02 -3.15 1.21
CA THR A 36 -5.72 -3.26 2.64
C THR A 36 -5.00 -4.57 2.90
N LEU A 37 -3.90 -4.52 3.63
CA LEU A 37 -3.07 -5.67 4.03
C LEU A 37 -2.90 -5.74 5.56
N PHE A 38 -3.17 -4.66 6.28
CA PHE A 38 -3.28 -4.69 7.73
C PHE A 38 -4.54 -5.43 8.13
N ARG A 39 -4.38 -6.43 9.02
CA ARG A 39 -5.38 -7.33 9.53
C ARG A 39 -5.96 -8.25 8.44
N GLN A 40 -6.79 -7.74 7.54
CA GLN A 40 -7.54 -8.50 6.55
C GLN A 40 -7.36 -7.92 5.14
N VAL A 41 -7.19 -8.80 4.15
CA VAL A 41 -7.06 -8.36 2.75
C VAL A 41 -8.40 -7.90 2.19
N ARG A 42 -8.43 -6.64 1.75
CA ARG A 42 -9.59 -6.04 1.07
C ARG A 42 -9.12 -5.30 -0.16
N LEU A 43 -9.97 -5.27 -1.18
CA LEU A 43 -9.80 -4.43 -2.35
C LEU A 43 -11.02 -3.53 -2.47
N GLU A 44 -10.80 -2.24 -2.59
CA GLU A 44 -11.84 -1.21 -2.72
C GLU A 44 -11.58 -0.41 -3.99
N ASP A 45 -12.63 -0.18 -4.76
CA ASP A 45 -12.62 0.74 -5.89
C ASP A 45 -12.80 2.20 -5.41
N GLU A 46 -12.87 3.14 -6.35
CA GLU A 46 -13.07 4.57 -6.06
C GLU A 46 -14.38 4.85 -5.32
N THR A 47 -15.37 3.99 -5.45
CA THR A 47 -16.67 4.15 -4.79
C THR A 47 -16.65 3.60 -3.36
N GLY A 48 -15.53 3.03 -2.91
CA GLY A 48 -15.43 2.33 -1.63
C GLY A 48 -16.16 0.99 -1.63
N GLN A 49 -16.60 0.51 -2.80
CA GLN A 49 -17.19 -0.81 -2.92
C GLN A 49 -16.08 -1.86 -2.85
N LEU A 50 -16.31 -2.84 -1.97
CA LEU A 50 -15.43 -4.00 -1.88
C LEU A 50 -15.56 -4.80 -3.18
N ALA A 51 -14.47 -4.88 -3.93
CA ALA A 51 -14.33 -5.83 -5.02
C ALA A 51 -13.76 -7.15 -4.45
N PRO A 52 -14.60 -8.11 -3.98
CA PRO A 52 -14.08 -9.30 -3.34
C PRO A 52 -13.48 -10.21 -4.39
N ILE A 53 -12.16 -10.31 -4.41
CA ILE A 53 -11.51 -11.42 -5.12
C ILE A 53 -11.82 -12.70 -4.35
N ARG A 54 -12.88 -13.40 -4.75
CA ARG A 54 -13.18 -14.71 -4.20
C ARG A 54 -12.23 -15.74 -4.81
N TRP A 55 -11.22 -16.10 -4.05
CA TRP A 55 -10.27 -17.14 -4.45
C TRP A 55 -10.92 -18.51 -4.46
N ARG A 56 -10.54 -19.34 -5.43
CA ARG A 56 -11.07 -20.70 -5.54
C ARG A 56 -10.56 -21.60 -4.40
N THR A 57 -9.34 -21.35 -3.93
CA THR A 57 -8.67 -22.12 -2.88
C THR A 57 -7.85 -21.18 -2.00
N ASN A 58 -7.61 -21.57 -0.75
CA ASN A 58 -6.69 -20.85 0.15
C ASN A 58 -5.27 -20.78 -0.44
N LYS A 59 -4.81 -21.83 -1.14
CA LYS A 59 -3.50 -21.83 -1.80
C LYS A 59 -3.38 -20.82 -2.94
N ALA A 60 -4.48 -20.51 -3.64
CA ALA A 60 -4.47 -19.45 -4.65
C ALA A 60 -4.38 -18.06 -4.01
N GLN A 61 -5.04 -17.84 -2.90
CA GLN A 61 -4.94 -16.60 -2.12
C GLN A 61 -3.54 -16.45 -1.53
N GLU A 62 -3.02 -17.49 -0.89
CA GLU A 62 -1.68 -17.53 -0.30
C GLU A 62 -0.60 -17.23 -1.35
N LEU A 63 -0.65 -17.88 -2.52
CA LEU A 63 0.26 -17.61 -3.64
C LEU A 63 0.17 -16.16 -4.12
N PHE A 64 -1.04 -15.63 -4.28
CA PHE A 64 -1.22 -14.24 -4.71
C PHE A 64 -0.61 -13.27 -3.71
N LEU A 65 -0.88 -13.43 -2.41
CA LEU A 65 -0.38 -12.53 -1.36
C LEU A 65 1.13 -12.64 -1.18
N TYR A 66 1.69 -13.84 -1.33
CA TYR A 66 3.14 -14.02 -1.37
C TYR A 66 3.77 -13.24 -2.53
N LEU A 67 3.15 -13.29 -3.72
CA LEU A 67 3.61 -12.52 -4.87
C LEU A 67 3.38 -11.00 -4.71
N VAL A 68 2.35 -10.57 -3.98
CA VAL A 68 2.14 -9.16 -3.61
C VAL A 68 3.29 -8.66 -2.72
N GLN A 69 3.69 -9.45 -1.73
CA GLN A 69 4.84 -9.10 -0.87
C GLN A 69 6.15 -9.01 -1.68
N HIS A 70 6.32 -9.85 -2.71
CA HIS A 70 7.49 -9.89 -3.57
C HIS A 70 7.25 -9.25 -4.96
N ARG A 71 6.36 -8.23 -5.01
CA ARG A 71 6.03 -7.54 -6.26
C ARG A 71 7.28 -7.01 -6.96
N ASP A 72 7.23 -7.00 -8.30
CA ASP A 72 8.34 -6.60 -9.17
C ASP A 72 9.61 -7.46 -9.07
N GLN A 73 9.59 -8.52 -8.26
CA GLN A 73 10.70 -9.46 -8.10
C GLN A 73 10.39 -10.79 -8.77
N LEU A 74 11.44 -11.45 -9.26
CA LEU A 74 11.33 -12.82 -9.76
C LEU A 74 11.23 -13.80 -8.60
N VAL A 75 10.07 -14.45 -8.48
CA VAL A 75 9.88 -15.56 -7.54
C VAL A 75 9.98 -16.88 -8.29
N ARG A 76 10.98 -17.70 -7.93
CA ARG A 76 11.23 -18.99 -8.58
C ARG A 76 10.13 -20.00 -8.26
N LYS A 77 9.81 -20.85 -9.25
CA LYS A 77 8.82 -21.93 -9.07
C LYS A 77 9.20 -22.89 -7.96
N SER A 78 10.49 -23.21 -7.78
CA SER A 78 10.96 -24.06 -6.69
C SER A 78 10.58 -23.48 -5.31
N VAL A 79 10.80 -22.19 -5.10
CA VAL A 79 10.41 -21.51 -3.85
C VAL A 79 8.90 -21.62 -3.61
N LEU A 80 8.11 -21.44 -4.66
CA LEU A 80 6.64 -21.49 -4.56
C LEU A 80 6.10 -22.90 -4.27
N ILE A 81 6.70 -23.93 -4.85
CA ILE A 81 6.27 -25.31 -4.56
C ILE A 81 6.68 -25.74 -3.16
N ASP A 82 7.88 -25.40 -2.71
CA ASP A 82 8.37 -25.71 -1.36
C ASP A 82 7.52 -24.99 -0.30
N LEU A 83 7.10 -23.76 -0.59
CA LEU A 83 6.24 -22.98 0.30
C LEU A 83 4.81 -23.52 0.40
N LEU A 84 4.20 -23.83 -0.74
CA LEU A 84 2.77 -24.11 -0.82
C LEU A 84 2.41 -25.58 -0.75
N TRP A 85 3.30 -26.45 -1.21
CA TRP A 85 3.08 -27.90 -1.30
C TRP A 85 4.31 -28.73 -0.89
N PRO A 86 4.89 -28.48 0.32
CA PRO A 86 6.08 -29.17 0.78
C PRO A 86 5.91 -30.69 0.87
N GLU A 87 4.65 -31.16 1.05
CA GLU A 87 4.32 -32.59 1.18
C GLU A 87 4.13 -33.31 -0.15
N TYR A 88 4.19 -32.59 -1.29
CA TYR A 88 3.95 -33.19 -2.60
C TYR A 88 5.26 -33.56 -3.28
N ASP A 89 5.23 -34.66 -4.06
CA ASP A 89 6.31 -34.91 -5.01
C ASP A 89 6.43 -33.77 -6.03
N PRO A 90 7.63 -33.51 -6.56
CA PRO A 90 7.86 -32.37 -7.45
C PRO A 90 6.92 -32.30 -8.65
N VAL A 91 6.62 -33.45 -9.30
CA VAL A 91 5.76 -33.47 -10.49
C VAL A 91 4.35 -32.98 -10.15
N LYS A 92 3.81 -33.47 -9.05
CA LYS A 92 2.49 -33.09 -8.55
C LYS A 92 2.48 -31.63 -8.09
N ALA A 93 3.51 -31.18 -7.37
CA ALA A 93 3.64 -29.79 -6.89
C ALA A 93 3.67 -28.80 -8.05
N TYR A 94 4.46 -29.08 -9.12
CA TYR A 94 4.46 -28.22 -10.32
C TYR A 94 3.11 -28.20 -11.03
N ALA A 95 2.41 -29.33 -11.14
CA ALA A 95 1.07 -29.37 -11.74
C ALA A 95 0.06 -28.53 -10.96
N GLN A 96 0.12 -28.57 -9.62
CA GLN A 96 -0.70 -27.73 -8.75
C GLN A 96 -0.35 -26.24 -8.92
N LEU A 97 0.93 -25.89 -8.97
CA LEU A 97 1.39 -24.51 -9.18
C LEU A 97 0.84 -23.95 -10.50
N TYR A 98 0.97 -24.68 -11.61
CA TYR A 98 0.47 -24.23 -12.92
C TYR A 98 -1.05 -24.02 -12.92
N THR A 99 -1.77 -24.94 -12.31
CA THR A 99 -3.24 -24.84 -12.17
C THR A 99 -3.62 -23.65 -11.32
N THR A 100 -2.92 -23.41 -10.21
CA THR A 100 -3.16 -22.31 -9.29
C THR A 100 -2.88 -20.97 -9.97
N VAL A 101 -1.74 -20.84 -10.67
CA VAL A 101 -1.39 -19.63 -11.43
C VAL A 101 -2.42 -19.34 -12.53
N TYR A 102 -2.91 -20.36 -13.24
CA TYR A 102 -3.99 -20.19 -14.21
C TYR A 102 -5.24 -19.61 -13.56
N HIS A 103 -5.66 -20.13 -12.42
CA HIS A 103 -6.82 -19.62 -11.68
C HIS A 103 -6.63 -18.20 -11.17
N ILE A 104 -5.44 -17.85 -10.68
CA ILE A 104 -5.10 -16.48 -10.27
C ILE A 104 -5.24 -15.54 -11.47
N ARG A 105 -4.62 -15.84 -12.62
CA ARG A 105 -4.73 -15.02 -13.83
C ARG A 105 -6.16 -14.79 -14.25
N LYS A 106 -6.97 -15.85 -14.26
CA LYS A 106 -8.39 -15.75 -14.60
C LYS A 106 -9.17 -14.86 -13.62
N LYS A 107 -8.80 -14.87 -12.33
CA LYS A 107 -9.40 -14.00 -11.31
C LYS A 107 -8.95 -12.56 -11.41
N LEU A 108 -7.72 -12.33 -11.86
CA LEU A 108 -7.16 -10.98 -12.05
C LEU A 108 -7.53 -10.36 -13.40
N GLU A 109 -8.18 -11.09 -14.31
CA GLU A 109 -8.61 -10.58 -15.62
C GLU A 109 -9.38 -9.24 -15.55
N PRO A 110 -10.39 -9.09 -14.66
CA PRO A 110 -11.10 -7.82 -14.48
C PRO A 110 -10.21 -6.69 -13.93
N TYR A 111 -9.10 -7.04 -13.30
CA TYR A 111 -8.14 -6.12 -12.68
C TYR A 111 -6.82 -6.07 -13.44
N SER A 112 -6.81 -6.42 -14.74
CA SER A 112 -5.59 -6.52 -15.56
C SER A 112 -4.84 -5.20 -15.73
N ALA A 113 -5.49 -4.06 -15.51
CA ALA A 113 -4.87 -2.75 -15.45
C ALA A 113 -4.04 -2.54 -14.16
N HIS A 114 -4.38 -3.25 -13.08
CA HIS A 114 -3.79 -3.12 -11.77
C HIS A 114 -2.80 -4.24 -11.44
N PHE A 115 -3.10 -5.48 -11.85
CA PHE A 115 -2.29 -6.66 -11.54
C PHE A 115 -1.91 -7.42 -12.79
N ARG A 116 -0.63 -7.63 -12.99
CA ARG A 116 -0.11 -8.39 -14.13
C ARG A 116 0.85 -9.49 -13.68
N LEU A 117 0.36 -10.74 -13.68
CA LEU A 117 1.15 -11.93 -13.37
C LEU A 117 1.77 -12.53 -14.64
N SER A 118 3.07 -12.36 -14.81
CA SER A 118 3.83 -12.83 -15.97
C SER A 118 4.78 -13.97 -15.65
N ASN A 119 5.05 -14.80 -16.66
CA ASN A 119 6.15 -15.78 -16.59
C ASN A 119 7.48 -15.05 -16.79
N ALA A 120 8.49 -15.45 -16.06
CA ALA A 120 9.85 -14.97 -16.24
C ALA A 120 10.82 -16.10 -15.90
N MET A 121 11.66 -16.50 -16.88
CA MET A 121 12.62 -17.60 -16.72
C MET A 121 12.00 -18.84 -16.06
N ASP A 122 12.49 -19.23 -14.87
CA ASP A 122 12.02 -20.35 -14.05
C ASP A 122 11.01 -19.94 -12.95
N GLY A 123 10.38 -18.76 -13.07
CA GLY A 123 9.51 -18.21 -12.03
C GLY A 123 8.38 -17.34 -12.56
N TYR A 124 7.85 -16.52 -11.66
CA TYR A 124 6.79 -15.56 -11.90
C TYR A 124 7.17 -14.18 -11.37
N ILE A 125 6.66 -13.14 -12.02
CA ILE A 125 6.72 -11.76 -11.56
C ILE A 125 5.29 -11.22 -11.52
N LEU A 126 4.88 -10.70 -10.38
CA LEU A 126 3.65 -9.92 -10.24
C LEU A 126 4.00 -8.44 -10.32
N LYS A 127 3.50 -7.76 -11.34
CA LYS A 127 3.54 -6.30 -11.42
C LYS A 127 2.23 -5.73 -10.91
N ILE A 128 2.36 -4.68 -10.10
CA ILE A 128 1.22 -3.96 -9.52
C ILE A 128 1.33 -2.49 -9.96
N GLY A 129 0.24 -1.95 -10.51
CA GLY A 129 0.15 -0.56 -10.94
C GLY A 129 -1.20 0.03 -10.56
N HIS A 130 -1.23 1.33 -10.24
CA HIS A 130 -2.45 2.04 -9.84
C HIS A 130 -3.20 1.35 -8.68
N VAL A 131 -2.43 0.83 -7.70
CA VAL A 131 -2.96 0.24 -6.45
C VAL A 131 -2.33 0.98 -5.28
N GLU A 132 -3.15 1.57 -4.44
CA GLU A 132 -2.72 2.17 -3.18
C GLU A 132 -2.78 1.12 -2.09
N MET A 133 -1.64 0.74 -1.52
CA MET A 133 -1.57 -0.21 -0.41
C MET A 133 -1.43 0.55 0.91
N ASP A 134 -2.23 0.15 1.91
CA ASP A 134 -2.17 0.72 3.25
C ASP A 134 -0.77 0.59 3.87
N VAL A 135 -0.13 -0.58 3.73
CA VAL A 135 1.24 -0.82 4.20
C VAL A 135 2.25 0.14 3.55
N GLU A 136 2.18 0.36 2.23
CA GLU A 136 3.10 1.30 1.55
C GLU A 136 2.88 2.75 2.00
N THR A 137 1.62 3.15 2.13
CA THR A 137 1.26 4.48 2.60
C THR A 137 1.75 4.69 4.03
N TRP A 138 1.53 3.69 4.88
CA TRP A 138 2.00 3.67 6.25
C TRP A 138 3.53 3.74 6.33
N GLU A 139 4.26 2.93 5.57
CA GLU A 139 5.72 2.94 5.54
C GLU A 139 6.30 4.29 5.07
N LYS A 140 5.69 4.91 4.07
CA LYS A 140 6.10 6.25 3.60
C LYS A 140 5.98 7.29 4.71
N LEU A 141 4.89 7.25 5.47
CA LEU A 141 4.68 8.16 6.60
C LEU A 141 5.69 7.89 7.73
N VAL A 142 5.84 6.64 8.15
CA VAL A 142 6.80 6.25 9.21
C VAL A 142 8.24 6.60 8.84
N ASN A 143 8.62 6.36 7.58
CA ASN A 143 9.98 6.60 7.08
C ASN A 143 10.22 8.08 6.71
N SER A 144 9.22 8.94 6.81
CA SER A 144 9.40 10.38 6.58
C SER A 144 10.41 11.02 7.54
N GLY A 145 10.60 10.41 8.72
CA GLY A 145 11.56 10.87 9.74
C GLY A 145 11.22 12.24 10.33
N LEU A 146 9.99 12.70 10.15
CA LEU A 146 9.56 13.98 10.73
C LEU A 146 9.61 13.91 12.26
N PRO A 147 10.13 14.95 12.96
CA PRO A 147 10.05 15.00 14.41
C PRO A 147 8.59 15.19 14.85
N ILE A 148 8.19 14.55 15.95
CA ILE A 148 6.86 14.75 16.54
C ILE A 148 6.82 16.15 17.18
N ASN A 149 5.85 16.97 16.75
CA ASN A 149 5.57 18.29 17.26
C ASN A 149 4.12 18.69 16.89
N GLU A 150 3.65 19.85 17.36
CA GLU A 150 2.29 20.35 17.10
C GLU A 150 1.89 20.40 15.61
N ARG A 151 2.87 20.53 14.68
CA ARG A 151 2.60 20.61 13.23
C ARG A 151 2.54 19.25 12.58
N THR A 152 3.23 18.27 13.13
CA THR A 152 3.40 16.93 12.53
C THR A 152 2.59 15.86 13.24
N ILE A 153 2.05 16.12 14.42
CA ILE A 153 1.29 15.13 15.20
C ILE A 153 0.12 14.56 14.40
N GLY A 154 -0.57 15.36 13.58
CA GLY A 154 -1.65 14.89 12.72
C GLY A 154 -1.21 13.85 11.68
N GLU A 155 0.03 13.89 11.20
CA GLU A 155 0.57 12.82 10.31
C GLU A 155 0.80 11.52 11.10
N TYR A 156 1.21 11.63 12.35
CA TYR A 156 1.38 10.48 13.24
C TYR A 156 0.04 9.86 13.65
N GLU A 157 -1.01 10.67 13.87
CA GLU A 157 -2.38 10.17 14.07
C GLU A 157 -2.86 9.37 12.85
N ARG A 158 -2.55 9.84 11.62
CA ARG A 158 -2.85 9.07 10.39
C ARG A 158 -2.08 7.74 10.31
N ILE A 159 -0.83 7.71 10.77
CA ILE A 159 -0.05 6.46 10.86
C ILE A 159 -0.75 5.48 11.81
N GLU A 160 -1.23 5.96 12.94
CA GLU A 160 -1.93 5.16 13.94
C GLU A 160 -3.27 4.63 13.40
N GLU A 161 -4.05 5.47 12.71
CA GLU A 161 -5.32 5.09 12.09
C GLU A 161 -5.18 4.05 10.98
N LEU A 162 -4.09 4.12 10.19
CA LEU A 162 -3.82 3.14 9.13
C LEU A 162 -3.47 1.75 9.67
N TYR A 163 -2.86 1.69 10.86
CA TYR A 163 -2.48 0.41 11.48
C TYR A 163 -3.67 -0.21 12.22
N THR A 164 -4.54 -0.88 11.49
CA THR A 164 -5.78 -1.48 12.02
C THR A 164 -5.57 -2.84 12.68
N GLY A 165 -4.38 -3.40 12.63
CA GLY A 165 -3.95 -4.69 13.15
C GLY A 165 -2.65 -5.12 12.48
N ASP A 166 -2.15 -6.31 12.82
CA ASP A 166 -0.91 -6.81 12.24
C ASP A 166 -1.04 -7.14 10.74
N TYR A 167 0.09 -7.15 10.05
CA TYR A 167 0.16 -7.52 8.63
C TYR A 167 -0.38 -8.92 8.41
N LEU A 168 -1.44 -9.06 7.59
CA LEU A 168 -2.10 -10.33 7.28
C LEU A 168 -2.49 -11.13 8.55
N GLU A 169 -2.94 -10.45 9.60
CA GLU A 169 -3.24 -11.04 10.92
C GLU A 169 -4.25 -12.20 10.85
N ASP A 170 -5.30 -12.06 10.03
CA ASP A 170 -6.35 -13.07 9.88
C ASP A 170 -5.89 -14.34 9.12
N TYR A 171 -4.60 -14.45 8.78
CA TYR A 171 -4.05 -15.55 7.98
C TYR A 171 -2.84 -16.21 8.65
N ASP A 172 -2.86 -17.54 8.76
CA ASP A 172 -1.77 -18.35 9.32
C ASP A 172 -0.65 -18.58 8.29
N TYR A 173 -0.10 -17.50 7.72
CA TYR A 173 1.00 -17.59 6.77
C TYR A 173 2.34 -17.43 7.46
N VAL A 174 3.07 -18.53 7.65
CA VAL A 174 4.40 -18.53 8.28
C VAL A 174 5.39 -17.59 7.58
N TRP A 175 5.32 -17.49 6.25
CA TRP A 175 6.19 -16.60 5.48
C TRP A 175 5.92 -15.10 5.74
N ALA A 176 4.74 -14.74 6.26
CA ALA A 176 4.39 -13.36 6.59
C ALA A 176 4.90 -12.94 7.99
N GLU A 177 5.34 -13.87 8.84
CA GLU A 177 5.71 -13.58 10.23
C GLU A 177 6.87 -12.59 10.36
N GLN A 178 7.88 -12.70 9.51
CA GLN A 178 9.00 -11.77 9.53
C GLN A 178 8.56 -10.33 9.22
N GLU A 179 7.71 -10.18 8.23
CA GLU A 179 7.16 -8.86 7.84
C GLU A 179 6.18 -8.35 8.88
N ARG A 180 5.35 -9.21 9.42
CA ARG A 180 4.44 -8.91 10.54
C ARG A 180 5.21 -8.35 11.73
N TYR A 181 6.26 -9.04 12.17
CA TYR A 181 7.12 -8.60 13.25
C TYR A 181 7.79 -7.25 12.95
N ARG A 182 8.33 -7.07 11.73
CA ARG A 182 9.00 -5.83 11.33
C ARG A 182 8.07 -4.62 11.38
N LEU A 183 6.85 -4.78 10.89
CA LEU A 183 5.85 -3.71 10.86
C LEU A 183 5.30 -3.41 12.26
N SER A 184 5.03 -4.44 13.07
CA SER A 184 4.55 -4.27 14.45
C SER A 184 5.58 -3.57 15.33
N GLU A 185 6.87 -3.90 15.22
CA GLU A 185 7.94 -3.20 15.94
C GLU A 185 8.07 -1.73 15.51
N SER A 186 7.93 -1.46 14.22
CA SER A 186 7.93 -0.09 13.73
C SER A 186 6.73 0.70 14.24
N TRP A 187 5.54 0.09 14.26
CA TRP A 187 4.34 0.71 14.84
C TRP A 187 4.52 0.97 16.34
N ARG A 188 5.01 0.00 17.10
CA ARG A 188 5.24 0.13 18.54
C ARG A 188 6.15 1.31 18.86
N ARG A 189 7.24 1.46 18.12
CA ARG A 189 8.17 2.59 18.27
C ARG A 189 7.48 3.93 18.05
N VAL A 190 6.68 4.05 17.00
CA VAL A 190 5.92 5.28 16.69
C VAL A 190 4.87 5.55 17.77
N ALA A 191 4.12 4.53 18.17
CA ALA A 191 3.08 4.67 19.20
C ALA A 191 3.65 5.10 20.56
N LEU A 192 4.84 4.57 20.95
CA LEU A 192 5.54 5.02 22.15
C LEU A 192 5.93 6.50 22.08
N GLN A 193 6.51 6.93 20.98
CA GLN A 193 6.89 8.34 20.78
C GLN A 193 5.67 9.27 20.82
N MET A 194 4.54 8.86 20.23
CA MET A 194 3.28 9.61 20.30
C MET A 194 2.75 9.67 21.74
N ALA A 195 2.76 8.55 22.46
CA ALA A 195 2.28 8.50 23.84
C ALA A 195 3.11 9.41 24.75
N GLU A 196 4.44 9.39 24.62
CA GLU A 196 5.34 10.30 25.35
C GLU A 196 5.03 11.77 25.05
N TRP A 197 4.85 12.10 23.77
CA TRP A 197 4.47 13.45 23.34
C TRP A 197 3.14 13.90 23.95
N TYR A 198 2.11 13.05 23.99
CA TYR A 198 0.81 13.36 24.60
C TYR A 198 0.93 13.56 26.13
N VAL A 199 1.76 12.76 26.81
CA VAL A 199 2.04 12.97 28.25
C VAL A 199 2.65 14.35 28.49
N GLU A 200 3.64 14.75 27.69
CA GLU A 200 4.31 16.06 27.81
C GLU A 200 3.34 17.24 27.56
N HIS A 201 2.32 17.03 26.72
CA HIS A 201 1.32 18.06 26.40
C HIS A 201 0.03 17.95 27.24
N GLY A 202 0.00 17.04 28.23
CA GLY A 202 -1.10 16.90 29.19
C GLY A 202 -2.34 16.16 28.67
N ASP A 203 -2.26 15.55 27.48
CA ASP A 203 -3.33 14.71 26.93
C ASP A 203 -3.15 13.25 27.40
N LEU A 204 -3.49 13.03 28.68
CA LEU A 204 -3.31 11.73 29.33
C LEU A 204 -4.25 10.66 28.78
N GLU A 205 -5.41 11.03 28.26
CA GLU A 205 -6.40 10.09 27.71
C GLU A 205 -5.86 9.42 26.45
N ARG A 206 -5.32 10.22 25.52
CA ARG A 206 -4.70 9.67 24.29
C ARG A 206 -3.44 8.86 24.60
N ALA A 207 -2.62 9.32 25.56
CA ALA A 207 -1.44 8.57 25.99
C ALA A 207 -1.81 7.20 26.56
N GLU A 208 -2.80 7.14 27.46
CA GLU A 208 -3.29 5.88 28.04
C GLU A 208 -3.84 4.92 26.98
N SER A 209 -4.61 5.45 26.02
CA SER A 209 -5.12 4.66 24.90
C SER A 209 -4.01 3.98 24.10
N LEU A 210 -2.94 4.74 23.76
CA LEU A 210 -1.79 4.19 23.03
C LEU A 210 -1.02 3.16 23.83
N TYR A 211 -0.72 3.42 25.12
CA TYR A 211 -0.08 2.45 25.99
C TYR A 211 -0.88 1.16 26.14
N THR A 212 -2.21 1.27 26.27
CA THR A 212 -3.10 0.11 26.33
C THR A 212 -3.05 -0.69 25.05
N LYS A 213 -3.08 -0.03 23.88
CA LYS A 213 -2.98 -0.68 22.57
C LYS A 213 -1.64 -1.40 22.39
N ILE A 214 -0.53 -0.77 22.80
CA ILE A 214 0.82 -1.37 22.77
C ILE A 214 0.85 -2.67 23.61
N CYS A 215 0.33 -2.63 24.83
CA CYS A 215 0.30 -3.80 25.71
C CYS A 215 -0.61 -4.92 25.21
N THR A 216 -1.68 -4.58 24.48
CA THR A 216 -2.65 -5.58 23.97
C THR A 216 -2.13 -6.30 22.73
N LEU A 217 -1.43 -5.59 21.84
CA LEU A 217 -0.91 -6.16 20.59
C LEU A 217 0.36 -7.01 20.80
N GLN A 218 1.06 -6.82 21.90
CA GLN A 218 2.19 -7.67 22.31
C GLN A 218 2.05 -7.99 23.79
N PRO A 219 1.31 -9.06 24.16
CA PRO A 219 1.39 -9.55 25.53
C PRO A 219 2.85 -9.88 25.84
N LEU A 220 3.38 -9.25 26.89
CA LEU A 220 4.72 -9.52 27.40
C LEU A 220 4.87 -11.04 27.55
N THR A 221 5.70 -11.65 26.71
CA THR A 221 6.19 -13.01 26.95
C THR A 221 7.01 -12.92 28.22
N GLU A 222 6.43 -13.32 29.34
CA GLU A 222 7.21 -13.57 30.55
C GLU A 222 8.19 -14.70 30.23
N GLU A 223 9.49 -14.39 30.25
CA GLU A 223 10.56 -15.38 30.24
C GLU A 223 10.59 -16.13 31.60
#